data_47ae87220cb31c0220fefe142e718a16
#
_entry.id   47ae87220cb31c0220fefe142e718a16
#
_cell.length_a   1.000
_cell.length_b   1.000
_cell.length_c   1.000
_cell.angle_alpha   90.00
_cell.angle_beta   90.00
_cell.angle_gamma   90.00
#
_symmetry.space_group_name_H-M   'P 1'
#
loop_
_entity.id
_entity.type
_entity.pdbx_description
1 polymer ?
#
loop_
_entity_poly.entity_id
_entity_poly.type
_entity_poly.pdbx_seq_one_letter_code
_entity_poly.pdbx_strand_id
1 'polypeptide(L)'
;MKGKIMAITIQNHELQVTLKALGATMTSITDSQGVEYLWQGDPTYWGGQAPILFPICGSVRNDCVIYRPAQAPHFTGIIPRHGFVRHKTFDYDYISDSSVRFTIKSSEETLINYPYRFSLEITYTLRNKSIDITYIVKKLRIRKKYAICYRSSPRL
;
A
#
# COMPACT_ATOMS: atom_id res chain seq x y z
N MET A 1 -21.04 17.62 3.71
CA MET A 1 -20.27 17.45 4.96
C MET A 1 -18.97 16.72 4.63
N LYS A 2 -17.79 17.37 4.73
CA LYS A 2 -16.50 16.68 4.59
C LYS A 2 -16.34 15.81 5.83
N GLY A 3 -16.44 14.48 5.67
CA GLY A 3 -16.21 13.54 6.77
C GLY A 3 -14.83 13.79 7.36
N LYS A 4 -14.78 13.97 8.67
CA LYS A 4 -13.54 14.12 9.44
C LYS A 4 -12.73 12.84 9.20
N ILE A 5 -11.62 12.92 8.46
CA ILE A 5 -10.70 11.79 8.29
C ILE A 5 -10.16 11.51 9.69
N MET A 6 -10.62 10.41 10.30
CA MET A 6 -10.12 10.02 11.62
C MET A 6 -8.67 9.59 11.46
N ALA A 7 -7.78 10.27 12.19
CA ALA A 7 -6.39 9.89 12.29
C ALA A 7 -6.30 8.54 13.03
N ILE A 8 -5.53 7.62 12.50
CA ILE A 8 -5.26 6.30 13.08
C ILE A 8 -3.91 6.43 13.77
N THR A 9 -3.86 6.28 15.09
CA THR A 9 -2.63 6.49 15.86
C THR A 9 -2.25 5.22 16.60
N ILE A 10 -0.99 4.83 16.51
CA ILE A 10 -0.36 3.81 17.34
C ILE A 10 0.79 4.44 18.11
N GLN A 11 1.03 3.96 19.34
CA GLN A 11 2.05 4.53 20.22
C GLN A 11 2.68 3.50 21.14
N ASN A 12 3.89 3.78 21.57
CA ASN A 12 4.55 3.16 22.69
C ASN A 12 5.22 4.25 23.55
N HIS A 13 6.10 3.89 24.48
CA HIS A 13 6.78 4.87 25.35
C HIS A 13 7.84 5.72 24.63
N GLU A 14 8.27 5.33 23.42
CA GLU A 14 9.29 6.04 22.64
C GLU A 14 8.75 6.80 21.45
N LEU A 15 7.72 6.25 20.78
CA LEU A 15 7.21 6.75 19.51
C LEU A 15 5.71 6.84 19.49
N GLN A 16 5.21 7.86 18.78
CA GLN A 16 3.83 7.94 18.31
C GLN A 16 3.82 8.04 16.78
N VAL A 17 3.02 7.21 16.12
CA VAL A 17 2.87 7.19 14.67
C VAL A 17 1.41 7.41 14.30
N THR A 18 1.18 8.41 13.46
CA THR A 18 -0.14 8.71 12.90
C THR A 18 -0.22 8.24 11.45
N LEU A 19 -1.33 7.59 11.13
CA LEU A 19 -1.60 7.02 9.81
C LEU A 19 -2.97 7.47 9.30
N LYS A 20 -3.20 7.30 8.02
CA LYS A 20 -4.52 7.47 7.38
C LYS A 20 -4.90 6.21 6.61
N ALA A 21 -6.19 5.92 6.56
CA ALA A 21 -6.72 4.76 5.84
C ALA A 21 -6.50 4.87 4.31
N LEU A 22 -6.50 6.08 3.77
CA LEU A 22 -6.16 6.31 2.36
C LEU A 22 -4.70 5.95 2.10
N GLY A 23 -4.48 4.90 1.32
CA GLY A 23 -3.16 4.37 0.98
C GLY A 23 -2.42 3.70 2.14
N ALA A 24 -3.07 3.48 3.30
CA ALA A 24 -2.43 2.98 4.53
C ALA A 24 -1.15 3.77 4.88
N THR A 25 -1.18 5.09 4.70
CA THR A 25 0.00 5.97 4.67
C THR A 25 0.31 6.51 6.06
N MET A 26 1.57 6.43 6.49
CA MET A 26 2.05 7.20 7.64
C MET A 26 2.07 8.70 7.31
N THR A 27 1.63 9.52 8.26
CA THR A 27 1.54 10.98 8.12
C THR A 27 2.34 11.75 9.16
N SER A 28 2.73 11.08 10.25
CA SER A 28 3.59 11.64 11.31
C SER A 28 4.30 10.52 12.05
N ILE A 29 5.53 10.77 12.47
CA ILE A 29 6.34 9.93 13.34
C ILE A 29 6.99 10.86 14.35
N THR A 30 6.51 10.87 15.59
CA THR A 30 7.08 11.71 16.65
C THR A 30 7.65 10.87 17.78
N ASP A 31 8.68 11.37 18.42
CA ASP A 31 9.20 10.80 19.67
C ASP A 31 8.51 11.40 20.92
N SER A 32 8.93 10.97 22.09
CA SER A 32 8.43 11.44 23.39
C SER A 32 8.73 12.92 23.67
N GLN A 33 9.62 13.55 22.89
CA GLN A 33 9.96 14.97 22.98
C GLN A 33 9.22 15.82 21.95
N GLY A 34 8.41 15.17 21.08
CA GLY A 34 7.63 15.82 20.04
C GLY A 34 8.42 16.15 18.76
N VAL A 35 9.63 15.56 18.60
CA VAL A 35 10.41 15.72 17.37
C VAL A 35 9.75 14.93 16.24
N GLU A 36 9.44 15.60 15.12
CA GLU A 36 8.85 14.97 13.93
C GLU A 36 9.94 14.42 12.99
N TYR A 37 9.87 13.13 12.69
CA TYR A 37 10.85 12.42 11.85
C TYR A 37 10.37 12.20 10.41
N LEU A 38 9.08 12.38 10.13
CA LEU A 38 8.54 12.16 8.80
C LEU A 38 8.38 13.50 8.06
N TRP A 39 8.75 13.52 6.79
CA TRP A 39 8.45 14.61 5.87
C TRP A 39 6.95 14.97 5.90
N GLN A 40 6.62 16.26 6.08
CA GLN A 40 5.25 16.68 6.30
C GLN A 40 4.47 17.04 5.02
N GLY A 41 5.02 16.70 3.85
CA GLY A 41 4.30 16.79 2.58
C GLY A 41 4.11 18.21 2.08
N ASP A 42 5.12 19.08 2.23
CA ASP A 42 5.06 20.44 1.68
C ASP A 42 4.87 20.39 0.16
N PRO A 43 3.73 20.89 -0.38
CA PRO A 43 3.42 20.82 -1.80
C PRO A 43 4.36 21.67 -2.67
N THR A 44 5.11 22.61 -2.08
CA THR A 44 6.12 23.40 -2.78
C THR A 44 7.25 22.51 -3.32
N TYR A 45 7.53 21.41 -2.63
CA TYR A 45 8.58 20.46 -3.00
C TYR A 45 7.99 19.11 -3.41
N TRP A 46 7.26 18.46 -2.52
CA TRP A 46 6.61 17.18 -2.75
C TRP A 46 5.48 16.96 -1.74
N GLY A 47 4.23 16.96 -2.21
CA GLY A 47 3.04 16.78 -1.36
C GLY A 47 2.80 15.35 -0.87
N GLY A 48 3.64 14.37 -1.23
CA GLY A 48 3.57 13.01 -0.71
C GLY A 48 4.31 12.86 0.62
N GLN A 49 4.08 11.72 1.30
CA GLN A 49 4.75 11.38 2.56
C GLN A 49 5.37 9.98 2.45
N ALA A 50 4.69 8.94 2.95
CA ALA A 50 5.17 7.55 2.93
C ALA A 50 4.21 6.65 2.13
N PRO A 51 4.14 6.76 0.79
CA PRO A 51 3.16 6.04 -0.02
C PRO A 51 3.47 4.54 -0.07
N ILE A 52 2.42 3.72 -0.01
CA ILE A 52 2.50 2.29 -0.28
C ILE A 52 2.44 2.05 -1.79
N LEU A 53 3.38 1.28 -2.30
CA LEU A 53 3.57 1.01 -3.72
C LEU A 53 3.14 -0.42 -4.04
N PHE A 54 2.04 -0.58 -4.79
CA PHE A 54 1.54 -1.88 -5.23
C PHE A 54 0.63 -1.72 -6.46
N PRO A 55 0.68 -2.62 -7.45
CA PRO A 55 1.48 -3.87 -7.52
C PRO A 55 2.91 -3.69 -8.00
N ILE A 56 3.33 -2.48 -8.36
CA ILE A 56 4.69 -2.21 -8.86
C ILE A 56 5.34 -1.06 -8.09
N CYS A 57 6.68 -1.07 -8.07
CA CYS A 57 7.53 0.05 -7.66
C CYS A 57 8.18 0.63 -8.92
N GLY A 58 8.08 1.95 -9.12
CA GLY A 58 8.55 2.61 -10.34
C GLY A 58 7.48 2.69 -11.44
N SER A 59 7.90 2.75 -12.69
CA SER A 59 7.02 2.87 -13.87
C SER A 59 7.24 1.71 -14.82
N VAL A 60 6.22 1.37 -15.58
CA VAL A 60 6.31 0.51 -16.77
C VAL A 60 6.19 1.39 -18.02
N ARG A 61 6.64 0.89 -19.17
CA ARG A 61 6.59 1.64 -20.42
C ARG A 61 5.15 1.95 -20.81
N ASN A 62 4.84 3.22 -21.02
CA ASN A 62 3.49 3.72 -21.35
C ASN A 62 2.41 3.28 -20.36
N ASP A 63 2.78 3.08 -19.09
CA ASP A 63 1.92 2.52 -18.03
C ASP A 63 1.22 1.20 -18.40
N CYS A 64 1.69 0.51 -19.44
CA CYS A 64 1.05 -0.66 -20.01
C CYS A 64 1.73 -1.95 -19.54
N VAL A 65 0.94 -2.89 -19.03
CA VAL A 65 1.38 -4.23 -18.60
C VAL A 65 0.60 -5.28 -19.36
N ILE A 66 1.32 -6.22 -20.00
CA ILE A 66 0.72 -7.39 -20.62
C ILE A 66 0.80 -8.56 -19.65
N TYR A 67 -0.35 -8.99 -19.17
CA TYR A 67 -0.47 -10.17 -18.30
C TYR A 67 -0.67 -11.41 -19.16
N ARG A 68 0.04 -12.48 -18.83
CA ARG A 68 -0.06 -13.78 -19.51
C ARG A 68 -0.50 -14.85 -18.52
N PRO A 69 -1.80 -14.95 -18.21
CA PRO A 69 -2.28 -16.02 -17.35
C PRO A 69 -2.06 -17.37 -18.05
N ALA A 70 -1.70 -18.41 -17.28
CA ALA A 70 -1.32 -19.72 -17.83
C ALA A 70 -2.41 -20.42 -18.69
N GLN A 71 -3.68 -20.02 -18.55
CA GLN A 71 -4.83 -20.68 -19.21
C GLN A 71 -5.91 -19.69 -19.66
N ALA A 72 -5.54 -18.42 -19.95
CA ALA A 72 -6.45 -17.39 -20.40
C ALA A 72 -5.80 -16.56 -21.51
N PRO A 73 -6.58 -15.84 -22.32
CA PRO A 73 -6.06 -14.87 -23.27
C PRO A 73 -5.15 -13.85 -22.62
N HIS A 74 -4.21 -13.29 -23.37
CA HIS A 74 -3.41 -12.16 -22.90
C HIS A 74 -4.34 -11.02 -22.49
N PHE A 75 -4.00 -10.38 -21.40
CA PHE A 75 -4.72 -9.25 -20.85
C PHE A 75 -3.79 -8.05 -20.77
N THR A 76 -4.24 -6.92 -21.29
CA THR A 76 -3.51 -5.65 -21.19
C THR A 76 -4.17 -4.78 -20.14
N GLY A 77 -3.39 -4.35 -19.15
CA GLY A 77 -3.85 -3.44 -18.10
C GLY A 77 -3.00 -2.18 -18.04
N ILE A 78 -3.58 -1.10 -17.55
CA ILE A 78 -2.89 0.16 -17.30
C ILE A 78 -2.54 0.24 -15.81
N ILE A 79 -1.24 0.27 -15.51
CA ILE A 79 -0.74 0.39 -14.15
C ILE A 79 0.09 1.67 -14.06
N PRO A 80 -0.43 2.72 -13.40
CA PRO A 80 0.28 3.97 -13.27
C PRO A 80 1.56 3.80 -12.45
N ARG A 81 2.45 4.77 -12.57
CA ARG A 81 3.69 4.81 -11.77
C ARG A 81 3.40 4.53 -10.30
N HIS A 82 4.11 3.54 -9.72
CA HIS A 82 3.97 3.08 -8.34
C HIS A 82 2.66 2.33 -8.03
N GLY A 83 1.89 1.94 -9.04
CA GLY A 83 0.64 1.21 -8.85
C GLY A 83 -0.51 2.09 -8.36
N PHE A 84 -1.53 1.46 -7.82
CA PHE A 84 -2.83 2.11 -7.57
C PHE A 84 -3.24 2.15 -6.09
N VAL A 85 -2.67 1.33 -5.19
CA VAL A 85 -3.20 1.21 -3.82
C VAL A 85 -3.02 2.47 -2.97
N ARG A 86 -2.05 3.32 -3.29
CA ARG A 86 -1.84 4.61 -2.61
C ARG A 86 -3.04 5.57 -2.71
N HIS A 87 -3.93 5.31 -3.67
CA HIS A 87 -5.16 6.09 -3.92
C HIS A 87 -6.44 5.36 -3.47
N LYS A 88 -6.29 4.23 -2.77
CA LYS A 88 -7.40 3.42 -2.27
C LYS A 88 -7.49 3.49 -0.76
N THR A 89 -8.71 3.44 -0.25
CA THR A 89 -8.95 3.36 1.20
C THR A 89 -8.84 1.92 1.65
N PHE A 90 -8.09 1.70 2.71
CA PHE A 90 -7.93 0.41 3.36
C PHE A 90 -8.89 0.30 4.55
N ASP A 91 -9.38 -0.91 4.79
CA ASP A 91 -9.93 -1.27 6.09
C ASP A 91 -8.78 -1.40 7.08
N TYR A 92 -9.02 -1.18 8.38
CA TYR A 92 -7.99 -1.32 9.39
C TYR A 92 -8.52 -1.89 10.71
N ASP A 93 -7.63 -2.61 11.41
CA ASP A 93 -7.86 -3.17 12.73
C ASP A 93 -6.67 -2.86 13.63
N TYR A 94 -6.92 -2.36 14.84
CA TYR A 94 -5.90 -2.30 15.88
C TYR A 94 -5.60 -3.71 16.40
N ILE A 95 -4.31 -4.09 16.40
CA ILE A 95 -3.84 -5.33 17.02
C ILE A 95 -3.50 -5.07 18.49
N SER A 96 -2.95 -3.88 18.77
CA SER A 96 -2.65 -3.36 20.10
C SER A 96 -2.50 -1.84 20.03
N ASP A 97 -2.22 -1.19 21.15
CA ASP A 97 -1.93 0.26 21.18
C ASP A 97 -0.71 0.63 20.32
N SER A 98 0.22 -0.30 20.14
CA SER A 98 1.45 -0.12 19.36
C SER A 98 1.43 -0.81 17.98
N SER A 99 0.30 -1.38 17.56
CA SER A 99 0.22 -2.11 16.28
C SER A 99 -1.13 -1.97 15.62
N VAL A 100 -1.12 -1.69 14.31
CA VAL A 100 -2.32 -1.60 13.46
C VAL A 100 -2.08 -2.35 12.15
N ARG A 101 -3.11 -3.06 11.69
CA ARG A 101 -3.12 -3.75 10.40
C ARG A 101 -4.10 -3.06 9.46
N PHE A 102 -3.64 -2.80 8.26
CA PHE A 102 -4.44 -2.34 7.14
C PHE A 102 -4.66 -3.47 6.16
N THR A 103 -5.86 -3.55 5.59
CA THR A 103 -6.21 -4.58 4.61
C THR A 103 -6.94 -3.96 3.43
N ILE A 104 -6.54 -4.34 2.22
CA ILE A 104 -7.30 -4.08 0.99
C ILE A 104 -7.41 -5.35 0.17
N LYS A 105 -8.57 -5.56 -0.43
CA LYS A 105 -8.82 -6.67 -1.35
C LYS A 105 -9.07 -6.15 -2.76
N SER A 106 -8.82 -6.99 -3.74
CA SER A 106 -9.21 -6.71 -5.12
C SER A 106 -10.72 -6.43 -5.20
N SER A 107 -11.08 -5.45 -6.01
CA SER A 107 -12.46 -5.08 -6.37
C SER A 107 -12.67 -5.24 -7.88
N GLU A 108 -13.90 -5.13 -8.36
CA GLU A 108 -14.18 -5.12 -9.79
C GLU A 108 -13.39 -4.00 -10.50
N GLU A 109 -13.25 -2.83 -9.87
CA GLU A 109 -12.45 -1.73 -10.38
C GLU A 109 -10.96 -2.09 -10.55
N THR A 110 -10.35 -2.76 -9.56
CA THR A 110 -8.94 -3.17 -9.67
C THR A 110 -8.74 -4.26 -10.72
N LEU A 111 -9.74 -5.13 -10.93
CA LEU A 111 -9.67 -6.22 -11.90
C LEU A 111 -9.67 -5.73 -13.36
N ILE A 112 -10.14 -4.51 -13.63
CA ILE A 112 -10.10 -3.90 -14.98
C ILE A 112 -8.65 -3.77 -15.49
N ASN A 113 -7.70 -3.46 -14.61
CA ASN A 113 -6.31 -3.21 -14.98
C ASN A 113 -5.32 -4.20 -14.35
N TYR A 114 -5.74 -4.93 -13.33
CA TYR A 114 -4.93 -5.92 -12.62
C TYR A 114 -5.75 -7.21 -12.43
N PRO A 115 -5.69 -8.19 -13.35
CA PRO A 115 -6.61 -9.32 -13.44
C PRO A 115 -6.36 -10.42 -12.41
N TYR A 116 -5.91 -10.05 -11.23
CA TYR A 116 -5.63 -10.99 -10.14
C TYR A 116 -6.43 -10.61 -8.91
N ARG A 117 -7.16 -11.58 -8.36
CA ARG A 117 -7.79 -11.41 -7.04
C ARG A 117 -6.74 -11.54 -5.96
N PHE A 118 -6.63 -10.50 -5.14
CA PHE A 118 -5.62 -10.41 -4.08
C PHE A 118 -6.21 -9.88 -2.78
N SER A 119 -5.50 -10.13 -1.68
CA SER A 119 -5.56 -9.36 -0.44
C SER A 119 -4.15 -8.86 -0.14
N LEU A 120 -4.02 -7.57 0.10
CA LEU A 120 -2.80 -6.95 0.60
C LEU A 120 -3.05 -6.55 2.05
N GLU A 121 -2.22 -7.05 2.95
CA GLU A 121 -2.21 -6.70 4.36
C GLU A 121 -0.90 -5.95 4.66
N ILE A 122 -0.98 -4.85 5.39
CA ILE A 122 0.16 -4.05 5.82
C ILE A 122 0.01 -3.86 7.32
N THR A 123 0.98 -4.37 8.08
CA THR A 123 0.98 -4.22 9.54
C THR A 123 2.13 -3.31 9.95
N TYR A 124 1.80 -2.28 10.69
CA TYR A 124 2.75 -1.40 11.36
C TYR A 124 2.82 -1.79 12.83
N THR A 125 4.02 -2.01 13.35
CA THR A 125 4.23 -2.37 14.75
C THR A 125 5.42 -1.57 15.31
N LEU A 126 5.20 -0.89 16.42
CA LEU A 126 6.26 -0.15 17.11
C LEU A 126 7.00 -1.09 18.06
N ARG A 127 8.33 -1.11 17.96
CA ARG A 127 9.23 -1.85 18.84
C ARG A 127 10.32 -0.91 19.34
N ASN A 128 10.19 -0.45 20.57
CA ASN A 128 11.08 0.59 21.12
C ASN A 128 11.13 1.80 20.16
N LYS A 129 12.31 2.15 19.62
CA LYS A 129 12.54 3.25 18.67
C LYS A 129 12.47 2.80 17.19
N SER A 130 11.85 1.65 16.90
CA SER A 130 11.76 1.09 15.55
C SER A 130 10.31 0.91 15.13
N ILE A 131 10.08 1.00 13.83
CA ILE A 131 8.80 0.72 13.19
C ILE A 131 9.01 -0.48 12.27
N ASP A 132 8.40 -1.61 12.61
CA ASP A 132 8.35 -2.78 11.74
C ASP A 132 7.16 -2.65 10.79
N ILE A 133 7.39 -2.79 9.50
CA ILE A 133 6.35 -2.77 8.47
C ILE A 133 6.34 -4.12 7.78
N THR A 134 5.27 -4.88 7.99
CA THR A 134 5.09 -6.21 7.39
C THR A 134 4.08 -6.14 6.24
N TYR A 135 4.47 -6.64 5.08
CA TYR A 135 3.62 -6.77 3.90
C TYR A 135 3.27 -8.22 3.65
N ILE A 136 1.98 -8.53 3.54
CA ILE A 136 1.49 -9.86 3.16
C ILE A 136 0.59 -9.72 1.94
N VAL A 137 1.01 -10.32 0.82
CA VAL A 137 0.19 -10.40 -0.39
C VAL A 137 -0.33 -11.82 -0.53
N LYS A 138 -1.64 -11.98 -0.46
CA LYS A 138 -2.32 -13.28 -0.64
C LYS A 138 -3.03 -13.30 -1.97
N LYS A 139 -2.80 -14.33 -2.77
CA LYS A 139 -3.62 -14.62 -3.95
C LYS A 139 -4.95 -15.22 -3.49
N LEU A 140 -6.06 -14.54 -3.77
CA LEU A 140 -7.38 -15.06 -3.47
C LEU A 140 -7.80 -16.02 -4.60
N ARG A 141 -8.10 -17.29 -4.26
CA ARG A 141 -8.51 -18.31 -5.24
C ARG A 141 -9.96 -18.08 -5.67
N ILE A 142 -10.18 -17.86 -6.97
CA ILE A 142 -11.28 -18.52 -7.67
C ILE A 142 -10.72 -19.90 -8.04
N ARG A 143 -11.50 -20.97 -8.02
CA ARG A 143 -11.09 -22.38 -8.23
C ARG A 143 -10.28 -22.69 -9.54
N LYS A 144 -9.64 -21.71 -10.17
CA LYS A 144 -8.75 -21.86 -11.33
C LYS A 144 -7.33 -21.41 -10.97
N LYS A 145 -6.34 -22.26 -11.24
CA LYS A 145 -4.91 -21.97 -11.00
C LYS A 145 -4.42 -20.92 -12.01
N TYR A 146 -3.92 -19.79 -11.53
CA TYR A 146 -3.18 -18.80 -12.34
C TYR A 146 -1.74 -18.73 -11.83
N ALA A 147 -0.76 -18.70 -12.74
CA ALA A 147 0.62 -18.38 -12.40
C ALA A 147 0.86 -16.89 -12.63
N ILE A 148 1.52 -16.21 -11.67
CA ILE A 148 1.96 -14.82 -11.80
C ILE A 148 3.41 -14.86 -12.26
N CYS A 149 3.69 -14.32 -13.44
CA CYS A 149 5.05 -14.17 -13.94
C CYS A 149 5.35 -12.67 -14.11
N TYR A 150 6.22 -12.11 -13.25
CA TYR A 150 6.79 -10.79 -13.44
C TYR A 150 8.06 -10.92 -14.27
N ARG A 151 8.08 -10.36 -15.46
CA ARG A 151 9.29 -10.17 -16.24
C ARG A 151 9.60 -8.68 -16.31
N SER A 152 10.47 -8.21 -15.42
CA SER A 152 11.17 -6.94 -15.64
C SER A 152 12.20 -7.19 -16.73
N SER A 153 12.07 -6.54 -17.87
CA SER A 153 13.16 -6.52 -18.86
C SER A 153 14.25 -5.60 -18.34
N PRO A 154 15.50 -6.06 -18.12
CA PRO A 154 16.59 -5.14 -17.90
C PRO A 154 16.75 -4.30 -19.17
N ARG A 155 17.01 -3.02 -19.03
CA ARG A 155 17.46 -2.17 -20.14
C ARG A 155 18.88 -2.57 -20.48
N LEU A 156 19.11 -2.94 -21.71
CA LEU A 156 20.39 -2.69 -22.39
C LEU A 156 20.43 -1.26 -22.85
#